data_e1c6b4a769692aa10deb90079a5e6782
#
_entry.id   e1c6b4a769692aa10deb90079a5e6782
#
_cell.length_a   1.000
_cell.length_b   1.000
_cell.length_c   1.000
_cell.angle_alpha   90.00
_cell.angle_beta   90.00
_cell.angle_gamma   90.00
#
_symmetry.space_group_name_H-M   'P 1'
#
loop_
_entity.id
_entity.type
_entity.pdbx_description
1 polymer ?
#
loop_
_entity_poly.entity_id
_entity_poly.type
_entity_poly.pdbx_seq_one_letter_code
_entity_poly.pdbx_strand_id
1 'polypeptide(L)'
;MNSNPLRALSYKDWAKSSTENSMYDLGFDIKPIKNLVISGQMNYKRYEYKTKNYTATHSAINHFETGNPIPGTESTSPNSMSMHWISNSTMLTTLTAKYDMNFGKHTINLLAGTSYEHYNYERLYSKRTDFVSDGLEDIEQGNEVSKETPGGNSIVESKMLSYFGRVNYSYNDRYLLEVNVRADGSSRFYKNNRWGVFPSVSAGWRISEESFMKSIKWVNNMKLRASYGTLGNINNVGYYDYFQLLSSSANYNFSDTAVKGVLEAQIPNTSLGWEKVALTDIGFDLDIFNNKLSLSADYYIKKTSDILLGYNVPKETGIWSNPSLNLAEVQNKGFEMAITHRNQIGDFSYSISANIATNNNKITNLAGSDNMIQNAGDNVRWILKEGESIGSFYGLKTDGLYTQEEIDAGRYYIYGRHPKAGDLKYVPQREGVKYYCDLEKGEPEVNASITDDDRTIIGKDVPDFTYGINISLQWKNWELSAFGQGVSGTNVGFESEQVFAFMLNSNPRKYHLQRWNEENPNPNAAVPRLYGGTSLDEYNKHFSDNQLFDSDYFHIKTLSLGYMVPRNVVTKWGLSSLKFFLTGENLFTLRADKIMKDFDPESSTGRGISALGTKSIAFGVNLSF
;
A
#
# COMPACT_ATOMS: atom_id res chain seq x y z
N MET A 1 -2.03 -21.87 -18.84
CA MET A 1 -3.03 -22.92 -18.53
C MET A 1 -4.34 -22.28 -18.19
N ASN A 2 -5.42 -22.73 -18.82
CA ASN A 2 -6.73 -22.11 -18.69
C ASN A 2 -7.37 -22.45 -17.36
N SER A 3 -7.30 -21.57 -16.41
CA SER A 3 -8.07 -21.67 -15.17
C SER A 3 -9.52 -21.22 -15.46
N ASN A 4 -10.36 -22.17 -15.88
CA ASN A 4 -11.79 -21.92 -15.92
C ASN A 4 -12.33 -21.86 -14.48
N PRO A 5 -12.89 -20.73 -14.02
CA PRO A 5 -13.40 -20.61 -12.65
C PRO A 5 -14.46 -21.65 -12.27
N LEU A 6 -15.33 -22.02 -13.21
CA LEU A 6 -16.35 -23.05 -12.99
C LEU A 6 -15.72 -24.43 -12.79
N ARG A 7 -14.63 -24.72 -13.51
CA ARG A 7 -13.86 -25.93 -13.30
C ARG A 7 -13.21 -25.95 -11.93
N ALA A 8 -12.58 -24.84 -11.50
CA ALA A 8 -12.00 -24.73 -10.19
C ALA A 8 -13.02 -25.02 -9.06
N LEU A 9 -14.26 -24.58 -9.23
CA LEU A 9 -15.34 -24.88 -8.28
C LEU A 9 -15.80 -26.35 -8.30
N SER A 10 -15.50 -27.11 -9.35
CA SER A 10 -15.84 -28.55 -9.43
C SER A 10 -14.81 -29.47 -8.79
N TYR A 11 -13.63 -28.94 -8.42
CA TYR A 11 -12.59 -29.71 -7.78
C TYR A 11 -12.93 -30.01 -6.32
N LYS A 12 -12.45 -31.14 -5.83
CA LYS A 12 -12.57 -31.51 -4.42
C LYS A 12 -11.47 -30.88 -3.53
N ASP A 13 -10.85 -29.81 -4.03
CA ASP A 13 -9.88 -29.04 -3.28
C ASP A 13 -10.57 -28.36 -2.11
N TRP A 14 -9.90 -28.33 -0.98
CA TRP A 14 -10.40 -27.58 0.16
C TRP A 14 -9.26 -26.97 0.97
N ALA A 15 -9.58 -25.86 1.62
CA ALA A 15 -8.70 -25.21 2.59
C ALA A 15 -9.48 -24.97 3.88
N LYS A 16 -8.92 -25.43 5.01
CA LYS A 16 -9.44 -25.17 6.35
C LYS A 16 -8.42 -24.33 7.10
N SER A 17 -8.83 -23.18 7.61
CA SER A 17 -7.96 -22.33 8.42
C SER A 17 -8.61 -21.98 9.75
N SER A 18 -7.81 -21.85 10.78
CA SER A 18 -8.22 -21.31 12.06
C SER A 18 -7.22 -20.25 12.51
N THR A 19 -7.75 -19.16 13.06
CA THR A 19 -6.96 -18.08 13.64
C THR A 19 -7.37 -17.89 15.07
N GLU A 20 -6.40 -17.90 15.97
CA GLU A 20 -6.60 -17.62 17.39
C GLU A 20 -5.78 -16.37 17.75
N ASN A 21 -6.44 -15.38 18.33
CA ASN A 21 -5.82 -14.19 18.87
C ASN A 21 -6.12 -14.12 20.37
N SER A 22 -5.08 -14.16 21.18
CA SER A 22 -5.18 -14.01 22.63
C SER A 22 -4.39 -12.79 23.07
N MET A 23 -4.99 -11.97 23.92
CA MET A 23 -4.33 -10.80 24.50
C MET A 23 -4.63 -10.75 25.99
N TYR A 24 -3.56 -10.61 26.77
CA TYR A 24 -3.61 -10.53 28.22
C TYR A 24 -2.92 -9.25 28.64
N ASP A 25 -3.65 -8.41 29.38
CA ASP A 25 -3.17 -7.16 29.93
C ASP A 25 -3.19 -7.23 31.44
N LEU A 26 -2.05 -6.96 32.05
CA LEU A 26 -1.91 -6.81 33.50
C LEU A 26 -1.32 -5.45 33.78
N GLY A 27 -1.93 -4.71 34.71
CA GLY A 27 -1.44 -3.38 35.04
C GLY A 27 -1.66 -3.04 36.50
N PHE A 28 -0.85 -2.12 36.99
CA PHE A 28 -1.01 -1.54 38.32
C PHE A 28 -0.66 -0.04 38.31
N ASP A 29 -1.30 0.71 39.18
CA ASP A 29 -0.99 2.09 39.49
C ASP A 29 -0.72 2.23 40.99
N ILE A 30 0.41 2.82 41.33
CA ILE A 30 0.80 3.12 42.70
C ILE A 30 0.94 4.64 42.84
N LYS A 31 0.34 5.20 43.89
CA LYS A 31 0.43 6.65 44.22
C LYS A 31 1.16 6.84 45.53
N PRO A 32 2.52 6.76 45.52
CA PRO A 32 3.31 6.78 46.75
C PRO A 32 3.26 8.14 47.48
N ILE A 33 3.12 9.22 46.70
CA ILE A 33 2.93 10.59 47.21
C ILE A 33 1.92 11.33 46.36
N LYS A 34 1.43 12.46 46.85
CA LYS A 34 0.51 13.33 46.09
C LYS A 34 1.14 13.72 44.75
N ASN A 35 0.36 13.62 43.69
CA ASN A 35 0.72 13.99 42.31
C ASN A 35 1.73 13.05 41.60
N LEU A 36 2.26 12.02 42.27
CA LEU A 36 3.11 11.01 41.63
C LEU A 36 2.32 9.73 41.40
N VAL A 37 2.32 9.27 40.15
CA VAL A 37 1.74 7.99 39.75
C VAL A 37 2.85 7.14 39.13
N ILE A 38 3.06 5.96 39.66
CA ILE A 38 3.94 4.94 39.09
C ILE A 38 3.04 3.85 38.51
N SER A 39 3.11 3.64 37.20
CA SER A 39 2.31 2.66 36.49
C SER A 39 3.20 1.58 35.89
N GLY A 40 2.82 0.31 36.12
CA GLY A 40 3.41 -0.83 35.43
C GLY A 40 2.34 -1.51 34.59
N GLN A 41 2.68 -1.86 33.38
CA GLN A 41 1.80 -2.58 32.46
C GLN A 41 2.58 -3.69 31.77
N MET A 42 1.98 -4.87 31.67
CA MET A 42 2.46 -6.00 30.88
C MET A 42 1.35 -6.43 29.94
N ASN A 43 1.64 -6.37 28.64
CA ASN A 43 0.79 -6.86 27.59
C ASN A 43 1.45 -8.10 26.96
N TYR A 44 0.73 -9.21 26.93
CA TYR A 44 1.13 -10.41 26.20
C TYR A 44 0.11 -10.69 25.12
N LYS A 45 0.55 -10.65 23.87
CA LYS A 45 -0.26 -10.95 22.69
C LYS A 45 0.26 -12.22 22.02
N ARG A 46 -0.64 -13.13 21.70
CA ARG A 46 -0.34 -14.35 20.95
C ARG A 46 -1.28 -14.47 19.76
N TYR A 47 -0.71 -14.75 18.62
CA TYR A 47 -1.40 -15.06 17.39
C TYR A 47 -1.01 -16.46 16.95
N GLU A 48 -1.98 -17.31 16.70
CA GLU A 48 -1.79 -18.62 16.07
C GLU A 48 -2.64 -18.71 14.82
N TYR A 49 -2.00 -19.15 13.74
CA TYR A 49 -2.65 -19.42 12.48
C TYR A 49 -2.32 -20.84 12.06
N LYS A 50 -3.36 -21.65 11.85
CA LYS A 50 -3.25 -23.01 11.35
C LYS A 50 -4.03 -23.10 10.06
N THR A 51 -3.43 -23.64 9.01
CA THR A 51 -4.13 -23.94 7.77
C THR A 51 -3.78 -25.35 7.31
N LYS A 52 -4.80 -26.03 6.79
CA LYS A 52 -4.70 -27.32 6.15
C LYS A 52 -5.31 -27.18 4.76
N ASN A 53 -4.52 -27.44 3.73
CA ASN A 53 -4.93 -27.37 2.34
C ASN A 53 -4.82 -28.75 1.71
N TYR A 54 -5.87 -29.17 1.06
CA TYR A 54 -5.90 -30.40 0.28
C TYR A 54 -6.08 -30.05 -1.20
N THR A 55 -5.26 -30.63 -2.06
CA THR A 55 -5.35 -30.55 -3.50
C THR A 55 -5.62 -31.93 -4.06
N ALA A 56 -6.76 -32.10 -4.69
CA ALA A 56 -7.18 -33.35 -5.31
C ALA A 56 -6.46 -33.59 -6.64
N THR A 57 -6.46 -34.82 -7.11
CA THR A 57 -6.08 -35.15 -8.49
C THR A 57 -7.21 -34.73 -9.45
N HIS A 58 -6.91 -33.90 -10.42
CA HIS A 58 -7.91 -33.39 -11.35
C HIS A 58 -7.91 -34.23 -12.63
N SER A 59 -9.10 -34.63 -13.09
CA SER A 59 -9.28 -35.28 -14.39
C SER A 59 -9.03 -34.31 -15.54
N ALA A 60 -8.74 -34.85 -16.73
CA ALA A 60 -8.60 -34.07 -17.94
C ALA A 60 -9.85 -33.23 -18.25
N ILE A 61 -9.66 -32.09 -18.93
CA ILE A 61 -10.76 -31.30 -19.48
C ILE A 61 -11.29 -32.02 -20.70
N ASN A 62 -12.61 -32.14 -20.82
CA ASN A 62 -13.21 -32.63 -22.06
C ASN A 62 -13.36 -31.49 -23.08
N HIS A 63 -13.04 -31.78 -24.34
CA HIS A 63 -13.30 -30.88 -25.45
C HIS A 63 -14.81 -30.69 -25.58
N PHE A 64 -15.26 -29.41 -25.66
CA PHE A 64 -16.68 -29.10 -25.58
C PHE A 64 -17.53 -29.66 -26.73
N GLU A 65 -16.97 -29.82 -27.94
CA GLU A 65 -17.67 -30.37 -29.11
C GLU A 65 -17.61 -31.90 -29.19
N THR A 66 -16.46 -32.48 -28.83
CA THR A 66 -16.23 -33.92 -29.01
C THR A 66 -16.49 -34.75 -27.75
N GLY A 67 -16.55 -34.11 -26.60
CA GLY A 67 -16.63 -34.79 -25.30
C GLY A 67 -15.39 -35.56 -24.90
N ASN A 68 -14.35 -35.60 -25.73
CA ASN A 68 -13.11 -36.34 -25.45
C ASN A 68 -12.18 -35.57 -24.52
N PRO A 69 -11.42 -36.25 -23.63
CA PRO A 69 -10.40 -35.63 -22.81
C PRO A 69 -9.33 -34.95 -23.66
N ILE A 70 -8.95 -33.73 -23.28
CA ILE A 70 -7.84 -33.00 -23.88
C ILE A 70 -6.57 -33.46 -23.17
N PRO A 71 -5.61 -34.11 -23.88
CA PRO A 71 -4.37 -34.59 -23.28
C PRO A 71 -3.55 -33.46 -22.64
N GLY A 72 -2.91 -33.72 -21.51
CA GLY A 72 -2.08 -32.75 -20.79
C GLY A 72 -2.86 -31.73 -19.97
N THR A 73 -4.17 -31.88 -19.80
CA THR A 73 -5.00 -31.01 -18.94
C THR A 73 -5.33 -31.65 -17.59
N GLU A 74 -5.00 -32.90 -17.39
CA GLU A 74 -5.07 -33.63 -16.12
C GLU A 74 -3.96 -33.18 -15.16
N SER A 75 -4.14 -33.43 -13.88
CA SER A 75 -3.07 -33.22 -12.90
C SER A 75 -1.89 -34.15 -13.16
N THR A 76 -0.72 -33.58 -13.32
CA THR A 76 0.55 -34.34 -13.47
C THR A 76 1.11 -34.76 -12.11
N SER A 77 0.64 -34.19 -11.04
CA SER A 77 1.06 -34.46 -9.66
C SER A 77 -0.01 -35.26 -8.91
N PRO A 78 0.36 -36.16 -8.02
CA PRO A 78 -0.59 -36.85 -7.16
C PRO A 78 -1.31 -35.83 -6.25
N ASN A 79 -2.45 -36.24 -5.71
CA ASN A 79 -3.13 -35.46 -4.67
C ASN A 79 -2.18 -35.17 -3.51
N SER A 80 -2.41 -34.06 -2.83
CA SER A 80 -1.51 -33.61 -1.78
C SER A 80 -2.23 -32.89 -0.66
N MET A 81 -1.67 -32.98 0.54
CA MET A 81 -2.10 -32.19 1.70
C MET A 81 -0.91 -31.44 2.27
N SER A 82 -1.11 -30.15 2.55
CA SER A 82 -0.14 -29.32 3.26
C SER A 82 -0.73 -28.73 4.53
N MET A 83 0.10 -28.65 5.55
CA MET A 83 -0.23 -27.99 6.82
C MET A 83 0.77 -26.88 7.09
N HIS A 84 0.26 -25.72 7.46
CA HIS A 84 1.04 -24.61 7.98
C HIS A 84 0.59 -24.31 9.39
N TRP A 85 1.54 -24.13 10.26
CA TRP A 85 1.33 -23.57 11.58
C TRP A 85 2.27 -22.37 11.74
N ILE A 86 1.68 -21.25 12.11
CA ILE A 86 2.39 -20.00 12.40
C ILE A 86 1.98 -19.60 13.81
N SER A 87 2.96 -19.39 14.65
CA SER A 87 2.76 -18.83 15.99
C SER A 87 3.64 -17.59 16.13
N ASN A 88 3.05 -16.48 16.51
CA ASN A 88 3.83 -15.34 16.95
C ASN A 88 3.33 -14.83 18.29
N SER A 89 4.25 -14.38 19.10
CA SER A 89 3.94 -13.78 20.40
C SER A 89 4.76 -12.51 20.60
N THR A 90 4.12 -11.52 21.22
CA THR A 90 4.76 -10.27 21.63
C THR A 90 4.47 -10.05 23.11
N MET A 91 5.52 -9.89 23.89
CA MET A 91 5.42 -9.45 25.27
C MET A 91 5.98 -8.02 25.35
N LEU A 92 5.14 -7.09 25.78
CA LEU A 92 5.51 -5.70 26.01
C LEU A 92 5.33 -5.37 27.49
N THR A 93 6.41 -4.99 28.15
CA THR A 93 6.37 -4.52 29.54
C THR A 93 6.77 -3.05 29.56
N THR A 94 5.95 -2.23 30.20
CA THR A 94 6.18 -0.77 30.33
C THR A 94 6.09 -0.36 31.78
N LEU A 95 7.06 0.45 32.22
CA LEU A 95 7.07 1.09 33.53
C LEU A 95 7.17 2.59 33.33
N THR A 96 6.28 3.35 33.95
CA THR A 96 6.26 4.82 33.86
C THR A 96 6.14 5.46 35.23
N ALA A 97 6.72 6.64 35.38
CA ALA A 97 6.50 7.54 36.52
C ALA A 97 6.00 8.88 35.99
N LYS A 98 4.82 9.31 36.41
CA LYS A 98 4.19 10.57 36.06
C LYS A 98 4.08 11.46 37.29
N TYR A 99 4.53 12.71 37.17
CA TYR A 99 4.43 13.70 38.24
C TYR A 99 3.79 14.99 37.74
N ASP A 100 2.69 15.39 38.36
CA ASP A 100 1.90 16.56 37.99
C ASP A 100 2.14 17.69 39.01
N MET A 101 2.51 18.89 38.53
CA MET A 101 2.76 20.09 39.34
C MET A 101 1.89 21.24 38.85
N ASN A 102 1.20 21.88 39.78
CA ASN A 102 0.40 23.09 39.52
C ASN A 102 0.79 24.16 40.56
N PHE A 103 1.31 25.30 40.11
CA PHE A 103 1.61 26.43 40.97
C PHE A 103 1.29 27.76 40.29
N GLY A 104 0.31 28.43 40.83
CA GLY A 104 -0.24 29.66 40.25
C GLY A 104 -0.76 29.47 38.83
N LYS A 105 -0.09 30.08 37.83
CA LYS A 105 -0.42 30.00 36.42
C LYS A 105 0.38 28.94 35.67
N HIS A 106 1.23 28.19 36.35
CA HIS A 106 2.09 27.20 35.74
C HIS A 106 1.56 25.80 35.98
N THR A 107 1.44 25.02 34.93
CA THR A 107 1.18 23.59 34.97
C THR A 107 2.32 22.85 34.31
N ILE A 108 2.92 21.89 35.03
CA ILE A 108 3.98 21.04 34.51
C ILE A 108 3.59 19.58 34.72
N ASN A 109 3.66 18.78 33.64
CA ASN A 109 3.52 17.34 33.72
C ASN A 109 4.82 16.70 33.26
N LEU A 110 5.43 15.93 34.13
CA LEU A 110 6.64 15.17 33.87
C LEU A 110 6.28 13.70 33.69
N LEU A 111 6.89 13.04 32.73
CA LEU A 111 6.81 11.61 32.55
C LEU A 111 8.20 11.07 32.22
N ALA A 112 8.58 10.00 32.92
CA ALA A 112 9.73 9.18 32.57
C ALA A 112 9.32 7.71 32.52
N GLY A 113 9.89 6.95 31.62
CA GLY A 113 9.53 5.55 31.48
C GLY A 113 10.56 4.71 30.76
N THR A 114 10.36 3.41 30.87
CA THR A 114 11.09 2.39 30.12
C THR A 114 10.10 1.35 29.60
N SER A 115 10.40 0.77 28.44
CA SER A 115 9.66 -0.36 27.92
C SER A 115 10.58 -1.43 27.36
N TYR A 116 10.17 -2.68 27.51
CA TYR A 116 10.86 -3.84 26.96
C TYR A 116 9.87 -4.64 26.12
N GLU A 117 10.21 -4.85 24.86
CA GLU A 117 9.44 -5.68 23.93
C GLU A 117 10.25 -6.92 23.57
N HIS A 118 9.58 -8.07 23.59
CA HIS A 118 10.11 -9.34 23.13
C HIS A 118 9.14 -9.98 22.16
N TYR A 119 9.59 -10.14 20.93
CA TYR A 119 8.83 -10.76 19.83
C TYR A 119 9.44 -12.10 19.45
N ASN A 120 8.61 -13.12 19.34
CA ASN A 120 8.95 -14.45 18.85
C ASN A 120 8.00 -14.82 17.71
N TYR A 121 8.56 -15.44 16.69
CA TYR A 121 7.83 -15.99 15.55
C TYR A 121 8.35 -17.40 15.27
N GLU A 122 7.43 -18.32 15.07
CA GLU A 122 7.73 -19.68 14.67
C GLU A 122 6.78 -20.11 13.56
N ARG A 123 7.33 -20.79 12.56
CA ARG A 123 6.59 -21.35 11.44
C ARG A 123 7.02 -22.79 11.21
N LEU A 124 6.03 -23.67 11.14
CA LEU A 124 6.17 -25.07 10.75
C LEU A 124 5.35 -25.33 9.48
N TYR A 125 5.93 -26.10 8.57
CA TYR A 125 5.30 -26.53 7.34
C TYR A 125 5.52 -28.03 7.15
N SER A 126 4.47 -28.75 6.76
CA SER A 126 4.52 -30.15 6.37
C SER A 126 3.65 -30.39 5.13
N LYS A 127 4.10 -31.24 4.22
CA LYS A 127 3.33 -31.65 3.05
C LYS A 127 3.53 -33.14 2.81
N ARG A 128 2.44 -33.85 2.55
CA ARG A 128 2.45 -35.24 2.04
C ARG A 128 1.65 -35.33 0.75
N THR A 129 1.99 -36.31 -0.06
CA THR A 129 1.39 -36.58 -1.36
C THR A 129 0.93 -38.02 -1.46
N ASP A 130 0.21 -38.35 -2.52
CA ASP A 130 -0.24 -39.71 -2.84
C ASP A 130 -1.16 -40.31 -1.77
N PHE A 131 -2.29 -39.65 -1.55
CA PHE A 131 -3.36 -40.14 -0.71
C PHE A 131 -4.21 -41.17 -1.46
N VAL A 132 -4.56 -42.27 -0.82
CA VAL A 132 -5.33 -43.40 -1.40
C VAL A 132 -6.73 -42.95 -1.87
N SER A 133 -7.31 -41.93 -1.23
CA SER A 133 -8.64 -41.41 -1.57
C SER A 133 -8.73 -39.91 -1.31
N ASP A 134 -9.53 -39.23 -2.16
CA ASP A 134 -9.95 -37.86 -1.90
C ASP A 134 -10.94 -37.83 -0.73
N GLY A 135 -10.77 -36.90 0.17
CA GLY A 135 -11.63 -36.76 1.34
C GLY A 135 -11.01 -37.24 2.66
N LEU A 136 -9.77 -37.77 2.62
CA LEU A 136 -8.99 -38.03 3.82
C LEU A 136 -8.52 -36.67 4.41
N GLU A 137 -8.66 -36.48 5.69
CA GLU A 137 -8.36 -35.21 6.37
C GLU A 137 -7.11 -35.29 7.26
N ASP A 138 -6.48 -36.45 7.38
CA ASP A 138 -5.26 -36.61 8.16
C ASP A 138 -4.03 -36.67 7.26
N ILE A 139 -3.06 -35.78 7.51
CA ILE A 139 -1.85 -35.67 6.72
C ILE A 139 -0.99 -36.94 6.74
N GLU A 140 -1.09 -37.72 7.82
CA GLU A 140 -0.32 -38.96 7.96
C GLU A 140 -0.77 -40.07 7.00
N GLN A 141 -1.96 -39.95 6.42
CA GLN A 141 -2.51 -40.91 5.45
C GLN A 141 -1.92 -40.75 4.03
N GLY A 142 -1.09 -39.73 3.77
CA GLY A 142 -0.33 -39.63 2.54
C GLY A 142 0.88 -40.57 2.54
N ASN A 143 1.08 -41.28 1.43
CA ASN A 143 2.13 -42.31 1.32
C ASN A 143 3.53 -41.69 1.28
N GLU A 144 3.70 -40.53 0.67
CA GLU A 144 5.01 -39.92 0.48
C GLU A 144 5.14 -38.58 1.21
N VAL A 145 6.28 -38.38 1.88
CA VAL A 145 6.66 -37.06 2.41
C VAL A 145 7.23 -36.22 1.28
N SER A 146 6.60 -35.09 0.99
CA SER A 146 7.12 -34.17 -0.01
C SER A 146 8.44 -33.58 0.45
N LYS A 147 9.42 -33.57 -0.45
CA LYS A 147 10.70 -32.86 -0.26
C LYS A 147 10.56 -31.36 -0.42
N GLU A 148 9.46 -30.89 -0.99
CA GLU A 148 9.16 -29.47 -1.14
C GLU A 148 8.72 -28.88 0.19
N THR A 149 9.43 -27.88 0.67
CA THR A 149 9.09 -27.10 1.86
C THR A 149 8.98 -25.64 1.45
N PRO A 150 7.83 -25.20 0.87
CA PRO A 150 7.68 -23.82 0.44
C PRO A 150 7.91 -22.84 1.60
N GLY A 151 8.99 -22.11 1.51
CA GLY A 151 9.37 -21.09 2.51
C GLY A 151 9.95 -21.63 3.83
N GLY A 152 10.13 -22.95 3.96
CA GLY A 152 10.83 -23.59 5.08
C GLY A 152 10.18 -23.43 6.45
N ASN A 153 10.76 -24.09 7.44
CA ASN A 153 10.55 -23.80 8.86
C ASN A 153 11.40 -22.60 9.24
N SER A 154 10.89 -21.70 10.07
CA SER A 154 11.65 -20.54 10.51
C SER A 154 11.31 -20.18 11.96
N ILE A 155 12.34 -19.77 12.67
CA ILE A 155 12.24 -19.20 14.01
C ILE A 155 12.89 -17.84 13.97
N VAL A 156 12.19 -16.84 14.46
CA VAL A 156 12.67 -15.45 14.49
C VAL A 156 12.42 -14.88 15.87
N GLU A 157 13.44 -14.20 16.40
CA GLU A 157 13.36 -13.50 17.68
C GLU A 157 13.83 -12.06 17.50
N SER A 158 13.15 -11.13 18.17
CA SER A 158 13.58 -9.73 18.22
C SER A 158 13.26 -9.12 19.57
N LYS A 159 14.18 -8.26 20.05
CA LYS A 159 14.06 -7.57 21.34
C LYS A 159 14.28 -6.08 21.14
N MET A 160 13.50 -5.29 21.86
CA MET A 160 13.65 -3.84 21.89
C MET A 160 13.56 -3.32 23.32
N LEU A 161 14.53 -2.53 23.73
CA LEU A 161 14.56 -1.83 25.01
C LEU A 161 14.51 -0.32 24.76
N SER A 162 13.63 0.37 25.46
CA SER A 162 13.41 1.80 25.26
C SER A 162 13.42 2.55 26.57
N TYR A 163 13.98 3.76 26.54
CA TYR A 163 13.87 4.77 27.59
C TYR A 163 13.23 6.02 27.00
N PHE A 164 12.31 6.63 27.73
CA PHE A 164 11.64 7.83 27.25
C PHE A 164 11.28 8.79 28.37
N GLY A 165 11.21 10.06 28.00
CA GLY A 165 10.81 11.13 28.89
C GLY A 165 10.01 12.21 28.18
N ARG A 166 9.10 12.85 28.88
CA ARG A 166 8.27 13.95 28.40
C ARG A 166 8.10 15.03 29.45
N VAL A 167 8.19 16.26 29.02
CA VAL A 167 7.87 17.45 29.80
C VAL A 167 6.76 18.20 29.04
N ASN A 168 5.61 18.34 29.68
CA ASN A 168 4.54 19.26 29.23
C ASN A 168 4.53 20.47 30.16
N TYR A 169 4.60 21.64 29.59
CA TYR A 169 4.50 22.90 30.29
C TYR A 169 3.38 23.76 29.71
N SER A 170 2.54 24.30 30.58
CA SER A 170 1.52 25.28 30.22
C SER A 170 1.64 26.50 31.15
N TYR A 171 1.62 27.69 30.56
CA TYR A 171 1.53 28.94 31.29
C TYR A 171 0.18 29.59 31.02
N ASN A 172 -0.63 29.71 32.09
CA ASN A 172 -1.96 30.33 32.09
C ASN A 172 -2.90 29.76 31.00
N ASP A 173 -2.70 28.47 30.61
CA ASP A 173 -3.39 27.80 29.53
C ASP A 173 -3.30 28.48 28.15
N ARG A 174 -2.33 29.39 27.97
CA ARG A 174 -2.10 30.17 26.74
C ARG A 174 -0.91 29.70 25.98
N TYR A 175 0.22 29.55 26.66
CA TYR A 175 1.49 29.14 26.07
C TYR A 175 1.74 27.70 26.47
N LEU A 176 1.83 26.85 25.49
CA LEU A 176 1.99 25.41 25.64
C LEU A 176 3.32 25.00 25.07
N LEU A 177 4.06 24.18 25.80
CA LEU A 177 5.32 23.59 25.34
C LEU A 177 5.35 22.11 25.72
N GLU A 178 5.69 21.27 24.76
CA GLU A 178 5.96 19.87 25.02
C GLU A 178 7.33 19.50 24.47
N VAL A 179 8.11 18.79 25.28
CA VAL A 179 9.39 18.21 24.88
C VAL A 179 9.37 16.73 25.19
N ASN A 180 9.67 15.91 24.17
CA ASN A 180 9.82 14.48 24.32
C ASN A 180 11.22 14.04 23.89
N VAL A 181 11.73 13.01 24.53
CA VAL A 181 12.91 12.28 24.08
C VAL A 181 12.68 10.78 24.26
N ARG A 182 13.06 10.01 23.25
CA ARG A 182 13.01 8.56 23.28
C ARG A 182 14.31 7.98 22.76
N ALA A 183 14.85 7.01 23.48
CA ALA A 183 16.02 6.23 23.08
C ALA A 183 15.57 4.76 22.94
N ASP A 184 15.70 4.19 21.76
CA ASP A 184 15.30 2.83 21.43
C ASP A 184 16.51 2.00 21.02
N GLY A 185 16.68 0.83 21.64
CA GLY A 185 17.72 -0.12 21.34
C GLY A 185 17.15 -1.44 20.80
N SER A 186 17.45 -1.78 19.55
CA SER A 186 16.92 -2.95 18.87
C SER A 186 17.97 -4.04 18.64
N SER A 187 17.58 -5.31 18.83
CA SER A 187 18.42 -6.47 18.52
C SER A 187 18.60 -6.71 17.01
N ARG A 188 17.86 -6.01 16.15
CA ARG A 188 17.99 -6.11 14.69
C ARG A 188 19.25 -5.44 14.14
N PHE A 189 19.96 -4.67 14.99
CA PHE A 189 21.20 -3.98 14.62
C PHE A 189 22.42 -4.55 15.32
N TYR A 190 23.57 -4.41 14.69
CA TYR A 190 24.84 -4.72 15.31
C TYR A 190 25.06 -3.86 16.55
N LYS A 191 25.81 -4.39 17.51
CA LYS A 191 25.97 -3.80 18.88
C LYS A 191 26.24 -2.30 18.92
N ASN A 192 26.98 -1.76 17.94
CA ASN A 192 27.37 -0.35 17.90
C ASN A 192 26.27 0.58 17.36
N ASN A 193 25.27 0.04 16.61
CA ASN A 193 24.22 0.81 15.95
C ASN A 193 22.83 0.52 16.53
N ARG A 194 22.75 -0.21 17.66
CA ARG A 194 21.48 -0.61 18.27
C ARG A 194 20.61 0.55 18.71
N TRP A 195 21.24 1.62 19.21
CA TRP A 195 20.54 2.71 19.85
C TRP A 195 20.27 3.85 18.88
N GLY A 196 18.99 4.23 18.77
CA GLY A 196 18.54 5.46 18.14
C GLY A 196 17.97 6.40 19.19
N VAL A 197 18.21 7.72 19.03
CA VAL A 197 17.65 8.76 19.92
C VAL A 197 16.77 9.69 19.09
N PHE A 198 15.53 9.87 19.53
CA PHE A 198 14.47 10.54 18.80
C PHE A 198 13.85 11.64 19.66
N PRO A 199 14.37 12.88 19.60
CA PRO A 199 13.79 14.03 20.28
C PRO A 199 12.61 14.62 19.48
N SER A 200 11.67 15.24 20.20
CA SER A 200 10.65 16.11 19.60
C SER A 200 10.30 17.28 20.51
N VAL A 201 9.91 18.38 19.91
CA VAL A 201 9.44 19.59 20.59
C VAL A 201 8.22 20.13 19.89
N SER A 202 7.20 20.54 20.64
CA SER A 202 6.07 21.27 20.10
C SER A 202 5.72 22.48 20.97
N ALA A 203 5.28 23.55 20.33
CA ALA A 203 4.83 24.77 20.96
C ALA A 203 3.42 25.13 20.48
N GLY A 204 2.61 25.67 21.36
CA GLY A 204 1.26 26.13 21.06
C GLY A 204 0.98 27.47 21.72
N TRP A 205 0.35 28.37 20.96
CA TRP A 205 -0.12 29.63 21.46
C TRP A 205 -1.63 29.76 21.26
N ARG A 206 -2.38 29.76 22.37
CA ARG A 206 -3.83 29.96 22.36
C ARG A 206 -4.12 31.47 22.34
N ILE A 207 -4.15 32.03 21.13
CA ILE A 207 -4.36 33.46 20.88
C ILE A 207 -5.70 33.93 21.42
N SER A 208 -6.74 33.06 21.32
CA SER A 208 -8.08 33.36 21.86
C SER A 208 -8.10 33.67 23.36
N GLU A 209 -7.10 33.20 24.11
CA GLU A 209 -7.00 33.44 25.55
C GLU A 209 -6.31 34.77 25.91
N GLU A 210 -5.80 35.50 24.91
CA GLU A 210 -5.16 36.79 25.12
C GLU A 210 -6.20 37.89 25.45
N SER A 211 -5.79 38.90 26.22
CA SER A 211 -6.65 39.97 26.66
C SER A 211 -7.24 40.79 25.50
N PHE A 212 -6.47 40.99 24.44
CA PHE A 212 -6.91 41.71 23.25
C PHE A 212 -7.94 40.95 22.42
N MET A 213 -8.01 39.61 22.56
CA MET A 213 -8.99 38.75 21.87
C MET A 213 -10.31 38.63 22.63
N LYS A 214 -10.37 38.91 23.93
CA LYS A 214 -11.57 38.75 24.76
C LYS A 214 -12.76 39.62 24.32
N SER A 215 -12.53 40.71 23.60
CA SER A 215 -13.57 41.56 23.01
C SER A 215 -14.21 40.92 21.76
N ILE A 216 -13.54 39.95 21.11
CA ILE A 216 -13.98 39.32 19.86
C ILE A 216 -14.82 38.09 20.20
N LYS A 217 -16.08 38.28 20.52
CA LYS A 217 -16.97 37.22 21.03
C LYS A 217 -17.31 36.11 20.03
N TRP A 218 -17.12 36.35 18.75
CA TRP A 218 -17.40 35.34 17.71
C TRP A 218 -16.27 34.34 17.53
N VAL A 219 -15.07 34.59 18.06
CA VAL A 219 -13.96 33.64 18.11
C VAL A 219 -14.03 32.87 19.42
N ASN A 220 -14.20 31.56 19.34
CA ASN A 220 -14.26 30.67 20.51
C ASN A 220 -12.89 30.08 20.85
N ASN A 221 -12.13 29.68 19.85
CA ASN A 221 -10.78 29.18 20.00
C ASN A 221 -9.96 29.62 18.80
N MET A 222 -8.74 30.07 19.05
CA MET A 222 -7.75 30.39 18.02
C MET A 222 -6.37 30.00 18.55
N LYS A 223 -5.73 29.03 17.88
CA LYS A 223 -4.45 28.47 18.33
C LYS A 223 -3.48 28.33 17.17
N LEU A 224 -2.26 28.81 17.37
CA LEU A 224 -1.12 28.48 16.51
C LEU A 224 -0.34 27.33 17.12
N ARG A 225 0.15 26.44 16.27
CA ARG A 225 0.97 25.27 16.62
C ARG A 225 2.23 25.24 15.78
N ALA A 226 3.32 24.80 16.36
CA ALA A 226 4.54 24.45 15.64
C ALA A 226 5.18 23.23 16.32
N SER A 227 5.64 22.29 15.52
CA SER A 227 6.33 21.12 16.04
C SER A 227 7.50 20.71 15.14
N TYR A 228 8.51 20.15 15.77
CA TYR A 228 9.61 19.45 15.13
C TYR A 228 9.88 18.17 15.91
N GLY A 229 10.02 17.06 15.20
CA GLY A 229 10.33 15.78 15.85
C GLY A 229 11.02 14.80 14.93
N THR A 230 11.77 13.89 15.54
CA THR A 230 12.36 12.76 14.83
C THR A 230 11.80 11.44 15.33
N LEU A 231 11.68 10.48 14.41
CA LEU A 231 11.21 9.12 14.67
C LEU A 231 12.17 8.13 14.02
N GLY A 232 12.34 6.96 14.64
CA GLY A 232 13.08 5.84 14.08
C GLY A 232 12.14 4.80 13.47
N ASN A 233 12.55 4.21 12.35
CA ASN A 233 11.85 3.10 11.73
C ASN A 233 12.79 1.91 11.52
N ILE A 234 12.31 0.69 11.83
CA ILE A 234 13.05 -0.57 11.67
C ILE A 234 12.31 -1.58 10.79
N ASN A 235 11.16 -1.20 10.23
CA ASN A 235 10.29 -2.17 9.54
C ASN A 235 10.95 -2.79 8.30
N ASN A 236 11.86 -2.06 7.65
CA ASN A 236 12.60 -2.52 6.48
C ASN A 236 13.90 -3.27 6.82
N VAL A 237 14.23 -3.42 8.13
CA VAL A 237 15.42 -4.13 8.60
C VAL A 237 15.06 -5.58 8.87
N GLY A 238 15.74 -6.51 8.21
CA GLY A 238 15.62 -7.93 8.53
C GLY A 238 16.14 -8.25 9.94
N TYR A 239 15.73 -9.38 10.49
CA TYR A 239 16.09 -9.74 11.87
C TYR A 239 17.58 -10.05 12.05
N TYR A 240 18.25 -10.45 10.94
CA TYR A 240 19.63 -10.94 10.97
C TYR A 240 20.49 -10.36 9.83
N ASP A 241 20.12 -9.22 9.25
CA ASP A 241 20.81 -8.60 8.11
C ASP A 241 22.28 -8.22 8.40
N TYR A 242 22.63 -8.06 9.68
CA TYR A 242 23.99 -7.80 10.10
C TYR A 242 24.84 -9.05 10.34
N PHE A 243 24.24 -10.25 10.22
CA PHE A 243 24.95 -11.53 10.28
C PHE A 243 25.35 -12.03 8.90
N GLN A 244 26.47 -12.73 8.85
CA GLN A 244 26.86 -13.52 7.68
C GLN A 244 26.05 -14.82 7.69
N LEU A 245 25.03 -14.88 6.84
CA LEU A 245 24.21 -16.08 6.70
C LEU A 245 24.83 -17.03 5.70
N LEU A 246 24.80 -18.31 6.00
CA LEU A 246 25.25 -19.37 5.12
C LEU A 246 24.05 -20.06 4.46
N SER A 247 24.14 -20.31 3.17
CA SER A 247 23.16 -21.10 2.41
C SER A 247 23.75 -22.48 2.09
N SER A 248 22.97 -23.53 2.34
CA SER A 248 23.32 -24.92 2.01
C SER A 248 22.82 -25.35 0.61
N SER A 249 22.45 -24.39 -0.23
CA SER A 249 21.91 -24.66 -1.58
C SER A 249 22.97 -24.66 -2.70
N ALA A 250 24.25 -24.55 -2.38
CA ALA A 250 25.34 -24.61 -3.34
C ALA A 250 25.59 -26.07 -3.75
N ASN A 251 24.88 -26.53 -4.77
CA ASN A 251 25.11 -27.88 -5.29
C ASN A 251 26.25 -27.88 -6.33
N TYR A 252 27.16 -28.83 -6.23
CA TYR A 252 28.19 -29.04 -7.21
C TYR A 252 28.19 -30.52 -7.65
N ASN A 253 28.34 -30.77 -8.93
CA ASN A 253 28.41 -32.13 -9.47
C ASN A 253 29.86 -32.62 -9.52
N PHE A 254 30.17 -33.62 -8.74
CA PHE A 254 31.42 -34.39 -8.86
C PHE A 254 31.11 -35.72 -9.56
N SER A 255 31.57 -35.87 -10.80
CA SER A 255 31.42 -37.12 -11.57
C SER A 255 30.00 -37.72 -11.49
N ASP A 256 28.99 -36.96 -11.93
CA ASP A 256 27.57 -37.31 -11.95
C ASP A 256 26.87 -37.43 -10.57
N THR A 257 27.56 -37.08 -9.50
CA THR A 257 26.96 -37.05 -8.16
C THR A 257 26.83 -35.60 -7.69
N ALA A 258 25.55 -35.17 -7.41
CA ALA A 258 25.31 -33.86 -6.84
C ALA A 258 25.69 -33.84 -5.34
N VAL A 259 26.67 -33.04 -4.98
CA VAL A 259 27.12 -32.83 -3.60
C VAL A 259 26.64 -31.46 -3.13
N LYS A 260 26.07 -31.44 -1.94
CA LYS A 260 25.64 -30.19 -1.31
C LYS A 260 26.83 -29.42 -0.75
N GLY A 261 26.98 -28.20 -1.16
CA GLY A 261 27.95 -27.26 -0.62
C GLY A 261 27.30 -26.17 0.22
N VAL A 262 28.12 -25.39 0.86
CA VAL A 262 27.71 -24.20 1.63
C VAL A 262 28.38 -22.98 1.03
N LEU A 263 27.60 -21.93 0.83
CA LEU A 263 28.11 -20.63 0.38
C LEU A 263 27.58 -19.49 1.25
N GLU A 264 28.23 -18.36 1.17
CA GLU A 264 27.77 -17.12 1.81
C GLU A 264 26.51 -16.63 1.08
N ALA A 265 25.37 -16.53 1.82
CA ALA A 265 24.10 -16.16 1.24
C ALA A 265 23.98 -14.65 0.97
N GLN A 266 24.65 -13.84 1.79
CA GLN A 266 24.62 -12.37 1.71
C GLN A 266 25.88 -11.74 2.32
N ILE A 267 26.16 -10.50 1.91
CA ILE A 267 27.18 -9.67 2.57
C ILE A 267 26.57 -9.12 3.87
N PRO A 268 27.17 -9.38 5.05
CA PRO A 268 26.70 -8.82 6.31
C PRO A 268 26.91 -7.31 6.33
N ASN A 269 25.90 -6.56 6.76
CA ASN A 269 26.02 -5.12 6.94
C ASN A 269 26.04 -4.75 8.42
N THR A 270 27.23 -4.65 9.00
CA THR A 270 27.41 -4.24 10.41
C THR A 270 27.22 -2.74 10.64
N SER A 271 27.18 -1.92 9.58
CA SER A 271 26.92 -0.47 9.64
C SER A 271 25.44 -0.12 9.55
N LEU A 272 24.58 -1.13 9.35
CA LEU A 272 23.12 -0.95 9.26
C LEU A 272 22.60 -0.18 10.47
N GLY A 273 21.83 0.89 10.22
CA GLY A 273 21.29 1.79 11.22
C GLY A 273 19.81 2.08 11.06
N TRP A 274 19.28 2.85 11.99
CA TRP A 274 17.90 3.28 11.99
C TRP A 274 17.60 4.18 10.79
N GLU A 275 16.53 3.88 10.07
CA GLU A 275 15.88 4.84 9.18
C GLU A 275 15.27 5.95 10.03
N LYS A 276 15.49 7.21 9.65
CA LYS A 276 15.05 8.39 10.41
C LYS A 276 14.01 9.18 9.65
N VAL A 277 12.95 9.55 10.35
CA VAL A 277 11.94 10.47 9.84
C VAL A 277 11.99 11.74 10.67
N ALA A 278 12.28 12.87 10.04
CA ALA A 278 12.17 14.20 10.63
C ALA A 278 10.90 14.88 10.08
N LEU A 279 10.05 15.33 10.99
CA LEU A 279 8.80 16.03 10.66
C LEU A 279 8.85 17.43 11.27
N THR A 280 8.64 18.44 10.43
CA THR A 280 8.33 19.82 10.81
C THR A 280 6.89 20.10 10.44
N ASP A 281 6.13 20.66 11.36
CA ASP A 281 4.73 20.97 11.18
C ASP A 281 4.41 22.35 11.77
N ILE A 282 3.63 23.16 11.03
CA ILE A 282 3.08 24.44 11.50
C ILE A 282 1.58 24.41 11.24
N GLY A 283 0.80 24.54 12.31
CA GLY A 283 -0.64 24.41 12.26
C GLY A 283 -1.39 25.58 12.88
N PHE A 284 -2.61 25.73 12.45
CA PHE A 284 -3.55 26.74 12.89
C PHE A 284 -4.93 26.12 13.14
N ASP A 285 -5.48 26.32 14.33
CA ASP A 285 -6.83 25.89 14.70
C ASP A 285 -7.71 27.11 14.97
N LEU A 286 -8.93 27.11 14.43
CA LEU A 286 -9.90 28.17 14.59
C LEU A 286 -11.31 27.62 14.78
N ASP A 287 -11.96 27.98 15.91
CA ASP A 287 -13.36 27.71 16.15
C ASP A 287 -14.10 29.04 16.33
N ILE A 288 -15.17 29.23 15.58
CA ILE A 288 -15.95 30.48 15.56
C ILE A 288 -17.43 30.21 15.61
N PHE A 289 -18.20 31.30 15.93
CA PHE A 289 -19.67 31.33 15.99
C PHE A 289 -20.25 30.28 16.94
N ASN A 290 -19.75 30.24 18.17
CA ASN A 290 -20.11 29.24 19.18
C ASN A 290 -19.80 27.79 18.70
N ASN A 291 -18.61 27.59 18.14
CA ASN A 291 -18.13 26.33 17.60
C ASN A 291 -18.98 25.76 16.44
N LYS A 292 -19.74 26.62 15.74
CA LYS A 292 -20.51 26.22 14.57
C LYS A 292 -19.60 25.99 13.38
N LEU A 293 -18.50 26.72 13.27
CA LEU A 293 -17.48 26.53 12.24
C LEU A 293 -16.14 26.30 12.91
N SER A 294 -15.52 25.15 12.56
CA SER A 294 -14.19 24.73 12.98
C SER A 294 -13.30 24.60 11.74
N LEU A 295 -12.10 25.14 11.79
CA LEU A 295 -11.05 25.03 10.77
C LEU A 295 -9.77 24.56 11.44
N SER A 296 -9.12 23.57 10.86
CA SER A 296 -7.73 23.20 11.15
C SER A 296 -6.95 23.23 9.83
N ALA A 297 -5.76 23.81 9.85
CA ALA A 297 -4.91 23.90 8.70
C ALA A 297 -3.45 23.69 9.13
N ASP A 298 -2.72 22.85 8.40
CA ASP A 298 -1.36 22.46 8.69
C ASP A 298 -0.49 22.51 7.43
N TYR A 299 0.74 22.95 7.59
CA TYR A 299 1.78 22.82 6.60
C TYR A 299 2.91 21.96 7.17
N TYR A 300 3.24 20.87 6.48
CA TYR A 300 4.23 19.93 6.94
C TYR A 300 5.38 19.74 5.95
N ILE A 301 6.54 19.41 6.50
CA ILE A 301 7.70 18.91 5.78
C ILE A 301 8.18 17.65 6.50
N LYS A 302 8.08 16.51 5.84
CA LYS A 302 8.53 15.21 6.31
C LYS A 302 9.73 14.77 5.48
N LYS A 303 10.90 14.65 6.11
CA LYS A 303 12.12 14.11 5.49
C LYS A 303 12.39 12.73 6.07
N THR A 304 12.43 11.70 5.22
CA THR A 304 12.87 10.36 5.57
C THR A 304 14.29 10.18 5.04
N SER A 305 15.24 9.91 5.91
CA SER A 305 16.64 9.70 5.59
C SER A 305 17.11 8.32 6.04
N ASP A 306 18.28 7.92 5.57
CA ASP A 306 18.85 6.62 5.86
C ASP A 306 17.93 5.45 5.43
N ILE A 307 17.14 5.64 4.36
CA ILE A 307 16.21 4.62 3.84
C ILE A 307 17.01 3.44 3.32
N LEU A 308 16.56 2.25 3.68
CA LEU A 308 17.18 1.01 3.26
C LEU A 308 16.81 0.67 1.82
N LEU A 309 17.84 0.56 0.99
CA LEU A 309 17.72 0.06 -0.38
C LEU A 309 18.66 -1.13 -0.60
N GLY A 310 18.21 -2.09 -1.40
CA GLY A 310 19.06 -3.16 -1.91
C GLY A 310 20.08 -2.58 -2.90
N TYR A 311 21.37 -2.70 -2.59
CA TYR A 311 22.45 -2.27 -3.48
C TYR A 311 22.80 -3.38 -4.47
N ASN A 312 22.66 -3.09 -5.76
CA ASN A 312 22.97 -4.06 -6.81
C ASN A 312 24.48 -4.35 -6.85
N VAL A 313 24.84 -5.58 -6.49
CA VAL A 313 26.23 -6.07 -6.62
C VAL A 313 26.38 -6.79 -7.94
N PRO A 314 27.52 -6.60 -8.67
CA PRO A 314 27.78 -7.36 -9.88
C PRO A 314 27.71 -8.87 -9.62
N LYS A 315 27.09 -9.63 -10.51
CA LYS A 315 26.91 -11.09 -10.37
C LYS A 315 28.23 -11.86 -10.35
N GLU A 316 29.28 -11.28 -10.90
CA GLU A 316 30.65 -11.80 -10.91
C GLU A 316 31.24 -11.96 -9.50
N THR A 317 30.67 -11.27 -8.50
CA THR A 317 31.06 -11.43 -7.09
C THR A 317 30.61 -12.77 -6.49
N GLY A 318 29.73 -13.51 -7.18
CA GLY A 318 29.15 -14.76 -6.67
C GLY A 318 28.10 -14.58 -5.58
N ILE A 319 27.71 -13.36 -5.29
CA ILE A 319 26.71 -13.03 -4.25
C ILE A 319 25.31 -13.02 -4.87
N TRP A 320 24.40 -13.78 -4.28
CA TRP A 320 23.04 -13.97 -4.80
C TRP A 320 22.04 -12.91 -4.33
N SER A 321 22.22 -12.36 -3.13
CA SER A 321 21.32 -11.37 -2.57
C SER A 321 22.01 -10.02 -2.42
N ASN A 322 21.33 -8.96 -2.87
CA ASN A 322 21.80 -7.59 -2.72
C ASN A 322 21.82 -7.19 -1.24
N PRO A 323 22.94 -6.67 -0.71
CA PRO A 323 22.95 -6.15 0.65
C PRO A 323 22.06 -4.92 0.77
N SER A 324 21.37 -4.80 1.91
CA SER A 324 20.62 -3.59 2.24
C SER A 324 21.57 -2.55 2.83
N LEU A 325 21.52 -1.33 2.29
CA LEU A 325 22.32 -0.19 2.74
C LEU A 325 21.40 1.01 3.03
N ASN A 326 21.77 1.84 4.00
CA ASN A 326 21.09 3.10 4.32
C ASN A 326 21.52 4.18 3.31
N LEU A 327 20.82 4.29 2.18
CA LEU A 327 21.29 5.07 1.02
C LEU A 327 20.38 6.22 0.62
N ALA A 328 19.05 6.07 0.74
CA ALA A 328 18.14 7.01 0.11
C ALA A 328 17.55 8.02 1.09
N GLU A 329 17.19 9.17 0.53
CA GLU A 329 16.40 10.19 1.22
C GLU A 329 15.19 10.58 0.37
N VAL A 330 14.05 10.77 1.05
CA VAL A 330 12.79 11.20 0.45
C VAL A 330 12.18 12.32 1.27
N GLN A 331 11.69 13.34 0.59
CA GLN A 331 10.95 14.42 1.19
C GLN A 331 9.49 14.39 0.73
N ASN A 332 8.59 14.54 1.69
CA ASN A 332 7.18 14.83 1.47
C ASN A 332 6.88 16.20 2.08
N LYS A 333 6.22 17.07 1.35
CA LYS A 333 5.74 18.35 1.87
C LYS A 333 4.34 18.61 1.36
N GLY A 334 3.52 19.21 2.19
CA GLY A 334 2.15 19.45 1.80
C GLY A 334 1.42 20.38 2.75
N PHE A 335 0.20 20.64 2.35
CA PHE A 335 -0.76 21.42 3.10
C PHE A 335 -1.97 20.53 3.39
N GLU A 336 -2.43 20.52 4.62
CA GLU A 336 -3.64 19.82 5.06
C GLU A 336 -4.64 20.81 5.61
N MET A 337 -5.91 20.64 5.29
CA MET A 337 -6.98 21.48 5.81
C MET A 337 -8.22 20.64 6.10
N ALA A 338 -8.81 20.86 7.23
CA ALA A 338 -10.11 20.33 7.60
C ALA A 338 -11.05 21.45 8.02
N ILE A 339 -12.26 21.45 7.48
CA ILE A 339 -13.32 22.41 7.83
C ILE A 339 -14.56 21.63 8.23
N THR A 340 -15.16 22.01 9.36
CA THR A 340 -16.41 21.44 9.83
C THR A 340 -17.41 22.54 10.13
N HIS A 341 -18.59 22.47 9.52
CA HIS A 341 -19.71 23.34 9.86
C HIS A 341 -20.84 22.52 10.46
N ARG A 342 -21.28 22.92 11.64
CA ARG A 342 -22.39 22.29 12.38
C ARG A 342 -23.40 23.35 12.85
N ASN A 343 -24.66 23.03 12.69
CA ASN A 343 -25.71 23.91 13.18
C ASN A 343 -26.99 23.12 13.50
N GLN A 344 -27.86 23.73 14.30
CA GLN A 344 -29.19 23.23 14.59
C GLN A 344 -30.22 24.34 14.33
N ILE A 345 -31.23 24.02 13.55
CA ILE A 345 -32.34 24.93 13.17
C ILE A 345 -33.65 24.20 13.50
N GLY A 346 -34.23 24.52 14.64
CA GLY A 346 -35.40 23.79 15.15
C GLY A 346 -35.10 22.30 15.34
N ASP A 347 -35.87 21.42 14.70
CA ASP A 347 -35.73 19.98 14.75
C ASP A 347 -34.66 19.43 13.76
N PHE A 348 -34.07 20.30 12.95
CA PHE A 348 -33.05 19.91 11.96
C PHE A 348 -31.67 20.26 12.48
N SER A 349 -30.78 19.24 12.57
CA SER A 349 -29.37 19.44 12.88
C SER A 349 -28.49 18.82 11.77
N TYR A 350 -27.36 19.45 11.53
CA TYR A 350 -26.41 18.96 10.56
C TYR A 350 -24.97 19.21 10.99
N SER A 351 -24.10 18.32 10.50
CA SER A 351 -22.66 18.46 10.55
C SER A 351 -22.10 18.07 9.19
N ILE A 352 -21.38 19.00 8.55
CA ILE A 352 -20.70 18.78 7.29
C ILE A 352 -19.21 19.04 7.53
N SER A 353 -18.38 18.03 7.30
CA SER A 353 -16.93 18.13 7.39
C SER A 353 -16.32 17.84 6.04
N ALA A 354 -15.38 18.66 5.61
CA ALA A 354 -14.57 18.43 4.42
C ALA A 354 -13.09 18.53 4.80
N ASN A 355 -12.28 17.68 4.20
CA ASN A 355 -10.83 17.74 4.35
C ASN A 355 -10.14 17.62 2.98
N ILE A 356 -9.00 18.24 2.86
CA ILE A 356 -8.09 18.13 1.72
C ILE A 356 -6.66 18.06 2.24
N ALA A 357 -5.86 17.19 1.63
CA ALA A 357 -4.43 17.13 1.86
C ALA A 357 -3.71 17.13 0.51
N THR A 358 -2.64 17.92 0.43
CA THR A 358 -1.72 17.92 -0.70
C THR A 358 -0.46 17.15 -0.34
N ASN A 359 0.17 16.51 -1.30
CA ASN A 359 1.44 15.83 -1.08
C ASN A 359 2.37 16.03 -2.28
N ASN A 360 3.50 16.67 -2.05
CA ASN A 360 4.60 16.74 -3.02
C ASN A 360 5.70 15.79 -2.53
N ASN A 361 5.75 14.60 -3.12
CA ASN A 361 6.74 13.58 -2.83
C ASN A 361 7.96 13.75 -3.74
N LYS A 362 9.16 13.70 -3.18
CA LYS A 362 10.40 13.88 -3.93
C LYS A 362 11.55 13.07 -3.34
N ILE A 363 12.23 12.30 -4.19
CA ILE A 363 13.49 11.66 -3.86
C ILE A 363 14.56 12.76 -3.85
N THR A 364 15.25 12.94 -2.73
CA THR A 364 16.25 14.00 -2.56
C THR A 364 17.69 13.50 -2.63
N ASN A 365 17.90 12.19 -2.40
CA ASN A 365 19.21 11.57 -2.47
C ASN A 365 19.09 10.07 -2.75
N LEU A 366 19.93 9.54 -3.64
CA LEU A 366 20.10 8.11 -3.95
C LEU A 366 21.55 7.63 -3.75
N ALA A 367 22.36 8.36 -2.96
CA ALA A 367 23.77 8.05 -2.66
C ALA A 367 24.65 7.85 -3.90
N GLY A 368 24.46 8.67 -4.92
CA GLY A 368 25.23 8.63 -6.17
C GLY A 368 24.81 7.54 -7.15
N SER A 369 23.72 6.83 -6.89
CA SER A 369 23.09 5.96 -7.90
C SER A 369 22.32 6.85 -8.88
N ASP A 370 22.67 6.83 -10.16
CA ASP A 370 22.07 7.72 -11.15
C ASP A 370 20.56 7.46 -11.31
N ASN A 371 20.17 6.20 -11.47
CA ASN A 371 18.77 5.80 -11.59
C ASN A 371 18.60 4.34 -11.20
N MET A 372 17.53 4.01 -10.49
CA MET A 372 17.20 2.63 -10.15
C MET A 372 15.85 2.26 -10.77
N ILE A 373 15.86 1.37 -11.78
CA ILE A 373 14.64 0.88 -12.41
C ILE A 373 14.10 -0.29 -11.59
N GLN A 374 12.82 -0.23 -11.26
CA GLN A 374 12.10 -1.25 -10.52
C GLN A 374 10.96 -1.82 -11.37
N ASN A 375 10.72 -3.12 -11.25
CA ASN A 375 9.59 -3.76 -11.91
C ASN A 375 8.33 -3.58 -11.06
N ALA A 376 7.29 -3.01 -11.66
CA ALA A 376 5.96 -2.91 -11.05
C ALA A 376 5.01 -4.01 -11.53
N GLY A 377 5.43 -4.79 -12.52
CA GLY A 377 4.72 -5.91 -13.13
C GLY A 377 5.63 -6.64 -14.11
N ASP A 378 5.05 -7.37 -15.06
CA ASP A 378 5.80 -8.07 -16.12
C ASP A 378 6.46 -7.06 -17.08
N ASN A 379 5.79 -5.97 -17.39
CA ASN A 379 6.21 -4.94 -18.33
C ASN A 379 6.22 -3.52 -17.75
N VAL A 380 5.37 -3.22 -16.77
CA VAL A 380 5.32 -1.91 -16.11
C VAL A 380 6.60 -1.67 -15.31
N ARG A 381 7.18 -0.48 -15.45
CA ARG A 381 8.41 -0.08 -14.78
C ARG A 381 8.21 1.21 -13.99
N TRP A 382 8.79 1.25 -12.81
CA TRP A 382 9.03 2.47 -12.04
C TRP A 382 10.49 2.85 -12.09
N ILE A 383 10.76 4.13 -11.86
CA ILE A 383 12.11 4.61 -11.71
C ILE A 383 12.25 5.37 -10.38
N LEU A 384 13.32 5.07 -9.65
CA LEU A 384 13.80 5.93 -8.58
C LEU A 384 14.85 6.86 -9.19
N LYS A 385 14.58 8.16 -9.19
CA LYS A 385 15.45 9.19 -9.73
C LYS A 385 15.43 10.40 -8.80
N GLU A 386 16.58 10.98 -8.52
CA GLU A 386 16.66 12.21 -7.72
C GLU A 386 15.87 13.34 -8.40
N GLY A 387 15.10 14.06 -7.61
CA GLY A 387 14.22 15.10 -8.08
C GLY A 387 12.80 14.67 -8.42
N GLU A 388 12.54 13.37 -8.57
CA GLU A 388 11.25 12.80 -8.96
C GLU A 388 10.52 12.15 -7.77
N SER A 389 9.24 11.82 -7.98
CA SER A 389 8.43 11.12 -6.98
C SER A 389 8.80 9.63 -6.91
N ILE A 390 8.65 9.03 -5.72
CA ILE A 390 8.55 7.57 -5.63
C ILE A 390 7.35 7.12 -6.46
N GLY A 391 7.45 5.96 -7.15
CA GLY A 391 6.38 5.45 -7.99
C GLY A 391 6.21 6.23 -9.30
N SER A 392 7.24 6.92 -9.77
CA SER A 392 7.27 7.51 -11.11
C SER A 392 7.32 6.42 -12.16
N PHE A 393 6.31 6.38 -13.04
CA PHE A 393 6.25 5.44 -14.15
C PHE A 393 7.29 5.78 -15.21
N TYR A 394 8.03 4.75 -15.65
CA TYR A 394 9.12 4.86 -16.61
C TYR A 394 8.79 4.05 -17.86
N GLY A 395 8.37 4.73 -18.91
CA GLY A 395 7.87 4.14 -20.14
C GLY A 395 8.16 4.98 -21.37
N LEU A 396 7.71 4.49 -22.51
CA LEU A 396 7.80 5.21 -23.78
C LEU A 396 6.67 6.25 -23.87
N LYS A 397 6.95 7.39 -24.49
CA LYS A 397 5.91 8.35 -24.88
C LYS A 397 5.36 7.99 -26.24
N THR A 398 4.07 8.29 -26.46
CA THR A 398 3.39 8.09 -27.73
C THR A 398 2.82 9.41 -28.28
N ASP A 399 2.67 9.49 -29.61
CA ASP A 399 2.08 10.62 -30.33
C ASP A 399 1.03 10.11 -31.34
N GLY A 400 -0.02 9.46 -30.81
CA GLY A 400 -1.08 8.88 -31.62
C GLY A 400 -0.68 7.59 -32.34
N LEU A 401 -1.35 7.33 -33.45
CA LEU A 401 -1.17 6.13 -34.26
C LEU A 401 -0.63 6.50 -35.65
N TYR A 402 0.20 5.62 -36.22
CA TYR A 402 0.66 5.79 -37.60
C TYR A 402 -0.49 5.73 -38.59
N THR A 403 -0.52 6.68 -39.53
CA THR A 403 -1.36 6.60 -40.73
C THR A 403 -0.66 5.79 -41.82
N GLN A 404 -1.40 5.35 -42.83
CA GLN A 404 -0.80 4.66 -43.98
C GLN A 404 0.15 5.59 -44.76
N GLU A 405 -0.22 6.89 -44.90
CA GLU A 405 0.61 7.90 -45.58
C GLU A 405 1.97 8.09 -44.90
N GLU A 406 2.01 8.12 -43.56
CA GLU A 406 3.25 8.22 -42.78
C GLU A 406 4.13 6.97 -42.97
N ILE A 407 3.54 5.79 -43.04
CA ILE A 407 4.27 4.53 -43.27
C ILE A 407 4.85 4.48 -44.69
N ASP A 408 4.11 4.98 -45.69
CA ASP A 408 4.53 5.00 -47.08
C ASP A 408 5.61 6.05 -47.34
N ALA A 409 5.56 7.19 -46.63
CA ALA A 409 6.50 8.29 -46.74
C ALA A 409 7.89 7.99 -46.13
N GLY A 410 7.93 7.12 -45.11
CA GLY A 410 9.19 6.83 -44.44
C GLY A 410 9.17 5.57 -43.60
N ARG A 411 10.32 5.24 -43.00
CA ARG A 411 10.49 4.05 -42.18
C ARG A 411 11.06 4.38 -40.81
N TYR A 412 10.44 3.77 -39.81
CA TYR A 412 10.85 3.82 -38.43
C TYR A 412 11.22 2.43 -37.96
N TYR A 413 12.13 2.35 -36.99
CA TYR A 413 12.45 1.09 -36.32
C TYR A 413 12.09 1.22 -34.84
N ILE A 414 11.38 0.22 -34.33
CA ILE A 414 11.03 0.10 -32.92
C ILE A 414 11.35 -1.32 -32.50
N TYR A 415 12.31 -1.46 -31.59
CA TYR A 415 12.87 -2.74 -31.18
C TYR A 415 13.22 -3.64 -32.40
N GLY A 416 13.84 -3.04 -33.43
CA GLY A 416 14.23 -3.73 -34.64
C GLY A 416 13.11 -4.10 -35.60
N ARG A 417 11.90 -3.56 -35.43
CA ARG A 417 10.72 -3.85 -36.27
C ARG A 417 10.18 -2.59 -36.92
N HIS A 418 9.60 -2.74 -38.10
CA HIS A 418 8.87 -1.66 -38.76
C HIS A 418 7.43 -1.58 -38.25
N PRO A 419 6.89 -0.38 -38.02
CA PRO A 419 5.49 -0.16 -37.71
C PRO A 419 4.59 -0.43 -38.92
N LYS A 420 3.31 -0.59 -38.66
CA LYS A 420 2.22 -0.64 -39.62
C LYS A 420 1.20 0.46 -39.31
N ALA A 421 0.37 0.82 -40.27
CA ALA A 421 -0.74 1.74 -40.01
C ALA A 421 -1.61 1.25 -38.84
N GLY A 422 -1.93 2.15 -37.93
CA GLY A 422 -2.63 1.84 -36.69
C GLY A 422 -1.77 1.39 -35.51
N ASP A 423 -0.44 1.29 -35.68
CA ASP A 423 0.48 1.08 -34.57
C ASP A 423 0.76 2.37 -33.80
N LEU A 424 1.16 2.23 -32.53
CA LEU A 424 1.55 3.35 -31.68
C LEU A 424 2.77 4.07 -32.26
N LYS A 425 2.69 5.37 -32.34
CA LYS A 425 3.79 6.23 -32.75
C LYS A 425 4.61 6.60 -31.52
N TYR A 426 5.67 5.85 -31.24
CA TYR A 426 6.56 6.14 -30.12
C TYR A 426 7.47 7.33 -30.43
N VAL A 427 7.66 8.18 -29.43
CA VAL A 427 8.47 9.39 -29.54
C VAL A 427 9.89 9.13 -29.05
N PRO A 428 10.93 9.27 -29.91
CA PRO A 428 12.31 9.09 -29.50
C PRO A 428 12.72 10.15 -28.45
N GLN A 429 13.53 9.75 -27.48
CA GLN A 429 14.01 10.63 -26.41
C GLN A 429 15.52 10.89 -26.47
N ARG A 430 16.30 10.07 -27.19
CA ARG A 430 17.75 10.26 -27.33
C ARG A 430 18.07 11.33 -28.35
N GLU A 431 18.83 12.35 -27.95
CA GLU A 431 19.26 13.43 -28.83
C GLU A 431 20.34 12.95 -29.82
N GLY A 432 20.34 13.52 -31.03
CA GLY A 432 21.36 13.27 -32.06
C GLY A 432 21.26 11.91 -32.75
N VAL A 433 20.25 11.09 -32.42
CA VAL A 433 20.03 9.79 -33.07
C VAL A 433 18.99 9.94 -34.18
N LYS A 434 19.30 9.43 -35.38
CA LYS A 434 18.38 9.44 -36.51
C LYS A 434 17.57 8.15 -36.52
N TYR A 435 16.28 8.25 -36.21
CA TYR A 435 15.35 7.12 -36.12
C TYR A 435 14.51 6.90 -37.38
N TYR A 436 14.51 7.85 -38.28
CA TYR A 436 13.64 7.89 -39.45
C TYR A 436 14.46 8.05 -40.71
N CYS A 437 14.14 7.33 -41.79
CA CYS A 437 14.62 7.56 -43.13
C CYS A 437 13.47 7.99 -44.05
N ASP A 438 13.68 9.04 -44.81
CA ASP A 438 12.73 9.54 -45.81
C ASP A 438 12.98 8.81 -47.13
N LEU A 439 12.07 7.90 -47.47
CA LEU A 439 12.18 7.09 -48.69
C LEU A 439 11.89 7.90 -49.95
N GLU A 440 11.08 8.95 -49.88
CA GLU A 440 10.81 9.86 -51.02
C GLU A 440 12.05 10.63 -51.41
N LYS A 441 12.89 10.99 -50.44
CA LYS A 441 14.18 11.66 -50.68
C LYS A 441 15.32 10.72 -51.01
N GLY A 442 15.04 9.39 -51.05
CA GLY A 442 16.07 8.40 -51.32
C GLY A 442 17.11 8.27 -50.20
N GLU A 443 16.77 8.61 -48.97
CA GLU A 443 17.67 8.50 -47.83
C GLU A 443 18.00 7.05 -47.54
N PRO A 444 19.24 6.72 -47.14
CA PRO A 444 19.59 5.37 -46.74
C PRO A 444 18.84 4.94 -45.49
N GLU A 445 18.50 3.67 -45.40
CA GLU A 445 17.85 3.08 -44.23
C GLU A 445 18.72 3.29 -42.97
N VAL A 446 18.12 3.73 -41.87
CA VAL A 446 18.82 3.99 -40.61
C VAL A 446 18.75 2.78 -39.71
N ASN A 447 19.85 2.47 -39.02
CA ASN A 447 19.94 1.33 -38.09
C ASN A 447 19.51 1.67 -36.66
N ALA A 448 19.17 2.94 -36.36
CA ALA A 448 18.73 3.35 -35.05
C ALA A 448 17.28 2.91 -34.80
N SER A 449 17.07 2.28 -33.68
CA SER A 449 15.75 1.80 -33.23
C SER A 449 15.36 2.48 -31.94
N ILE A 450 14.08 2.81 -31.77
CA ILE A 450 13.53 3.18 -30.46
C ILE A 450 13.61 1.91 -29.58
N THR A 451 14.16 2.08 -28.40
CA THR A 451 14.40 1.00 -27.44
C THR A 451 14.08 1.45 -26.01
N ASP A 452 14.42 0.63 -25.03
CA ASP A 452 14.30 0.99 -23.62
C ASP A 452 15.08 2.25 -23.21
N ASP A 453 16.11 2.62 -23.98
CA ASP A 453 16.88 3.87 -23.77
C ASP A 453 16.08 5.14 -24.10
N ASP A 454 14.95 5.01 -24.82
CA ASP A 454 14.03 6.11 -25.13
C ASP A 454 12.89 6.23 -24.11
N ARG A 455 12.95 5.49 -22.99
CA ARG A 455 11.99 5.64 -21.92
C ARG A 455 12.20 6.95 -21.16
N THR A 456 11.11 7.49 -20.67
CA THR A 456 11.10 8.69 -19.82
C THR A 456 10.02 8.55 -18.75
N ILE A 457 9.93 9.53 -17.85
CA ILE A 457 8.85 9.58 -16.87
C ILE A 457 7.57 9.98 -17.58
N ILE A 458 6.55 9.13 -17.48
CA ILE A 458 5.26 9.28 -18.16
C ILE A 458 4.09 9.56 -17.20
N GLY A 459 4.30 9.42 -15.89
CA GLY A 459 3.30 9.64 -14.85
C GLY A 459 3.78 9.16 -13.48
N LYS A 460 2.89 9.14 -12.50
CA LYS A 460 3.18 8.71 -11.12
C LYS A 460 1.96 8.08 -10.46
N ASP A 461 2.18 7.20 -9.48
CA ASP A 461 1.13 6.56 -8.69
C ASP A 461 0.83 7.27 -7.36
N VAL A 462 1.69 8.18 -6.93
CA VAL A 462 1.48 8.98 -5.72
C VAL A 462 0.57 10.16 -6.03
N PRO A 463 -0.61 10.28 -5.40
CA PRO A 463 -1.54 11.37 -5.67
C PRO A 463 -1.01 12.72 -5.17
N ASP A 464 -1.34 13.80 -5.90
CA ASP A 464 -1.09 15.18 -5.48
C ASP A 464 -2.09 15.66 -4.42
N PHE A 465 -3.33 15.19 -4.52
CA PHE A 465 -4.43 15.57 -3.64
C PHE A 465 -5.17 14.33 -3.14
N THR A 466 -5.50 14.36 -1.86
CA THR A 466 -6.48 13.47 -1.26
C THR A 466 -7.54 14.32 -0.58
N TYR A 467 -8.81 13.96 -0.72
CA TYR A 467 -9.90 14.75 -0.15
C TYR A 467 -11.05 13.86 0.30
N GLY A 468 -11.79 14.36 1.29
CA GLY A 468 -12.91 13.65 1.87
C GLY A 468 -14.02 14.59 2.29
N ILE A 469 -15.24 14.05 2.32
CA ILE A 469 -16.42 14.75 2.82
C ILE A 469 -17.24 13.80 3.70
N ASN A 470 -17.63 14.31 4.88
CA ASN A 470 -18.56 13.65 5.78
C ASN A 470 -19.78 14.54 5.95
N ILE A 471 -20.96 13.98 5.78
CA ILE A 471 -22.24 14.63 5.94
C ILE A 471 -23.06 13.84 6.96
N SER A 472 -23.55 14.52 8.01
CA SER A 472 -24.48 13.97 8.98
C SER A 472 -25.65 14.93 9.12
N LEU A 473 -26.84 14.45 8.81
CA LEU A 473 -28.07 15.20 8.89
C LEU A 473 -29.03 14.49 9.85
N GLN A 474 -29.68 15.24 10.72
CA GLN A 474 -30.71 14.70 11.59
C GLN A 474 -31.93 15.59 11.52
N TRP A 475 -33.08 14.98 11.29
CA TRP A 475 -34.37 15.67 11.30
C TRP A 475 -35.39 14.85 12.07
N LYS A 476 -35.77 15.36 13.24
CA LYS A 476 -36.63 14.62 14.19
C LYS A 476 -36.03 13.22 14.46
N ASN A 477 -36.69 12.19 13.98
CA ASN A 477 -36.31 10.78 14.17
C ASN A 477 -35.49 10.19 13.01
N TRP A 478 -35.25 10.97 11.96
CA TRP A 478 -34.49 10.56 10.80
C TRP A 478 -33.03 10.98 10.90
N GLU A 479 -32.14 10.09 10.51
CA GLU A 479 -30.70 10.35 10.41
C GLU A 479 -30.23 9.96 9.01
N LEU A 480 -29.47 10.84 8.36
CA LEU A 480 -28.77 10.54 7.12
C LEU A 480 -27.28 10.79 7.33
N SER A 481 -26.46 9.82 7.02
CA SER A 481 -25.01 9.99 7.00
C SER A 481 -24.43 9.56 5.65
N ALA A 482 -23.47 10.34 5.16
CA ALA A 482 -22.76 10.05 3.94
C ALA A 482 -21.26 10.30 4.13
N PHE A 483 -20.44 9.41 3.61
CA PHE A 483 -18.99 9.55 3.54
C PHE A 483 -18.52 9.35 2.11
N GLY A 484 -17.79 10.33 1.61
CA GLY A 484 -17.12 10.27 0.32
C GLY A 484 -15.66 10.62 0.42
N GLN A 485 -14.85 10.00 -0.42
CA GLN A 485 -13.41 10.27 -0.53
C GLN A 485 -12.95 10.22 -1.98
N GLY A 486 -11.86 10.89 -2.27
CA GLY A 486 -11.25 10.89 -3.59
C GLY A 486 -9.76 11.21 -3.55
N VAL A 487 -9.12 10.96 -4.67
CA VAL A 487 -7.75 11.32 -4.95
C VAL A 487 -7.66 12.00 -6.30
N SER A 488 -6.61 12.79 -6.52
CA SER A 488 -6.34 13.43 -7.81
C SER A 488 -4.85 13.61 -8.03
N GLY A 489 -4.44 13.62 -9.31
CA GLY A 489 -3.05 13.74 -9.73
C GLY A 489 -2.30 12.42 -9.65
N THR A 490 -2.96 11.30 -9.93
CA THR A 490 -2.38 9.95 -9.88
C THR A 490 -2.69 9.14 -11.14
N ASN A 491 -1.83 8.19 -11.45
CA ASN A 491 -1.98 7.29 -12.58
C ASN A 491 -1.89 5.82 -12.13
N VAL A 492 -2.45 4.93 -12.93
CA VAL A 492 -2.30 3.48 -12.80
C VAL A 492 -1.84 2.89 -14.12
N GLY A 493 -0.83 2.03 -14.09
CA GLY A 493 -0.34 1.30 -15.25
C GLY A 493 -0.94 -0.11 -15.31
N PHE A 494 -1.66 -0.43 -16.39
CA PHE A 494 -2.15 -1.80 -16.60
C PHE A 494 -1.39 -2.50 -17.70
N GLU A 495 -1.33 -3.82 -17.61
CA GLU A 495 -0.64 -4.69 -18.56
C GLU A 495 -1.36 -6.02 -18.78
N SER A 496 -0.81 -6.82 -19.66
CA SER A 496 -1.28 -8.17 -19.94
C SER A 496 -2.75 -8.23 -20.37
N GLU A 497 -3.48 -9.23 -19.89
CA GLU A 497 -4.88 -9.51 -20.27
C GLU A 497 -5.87 -8.42 -19.89
N GLN A 498 -5.48 -7.45 -19.10
CA GLN A 498 -6.36 -6.33 -18.73
C GLN A 498 -6.44 -5.27 -19.83
N VAL A 499 -5.34 -5.07 -20.55
CA VAL A 499 -5.19 -4.01 -21.55
C VAL A 499 -5.12 -4.58 -22.97
N PHE A 500 -4.52 -5.76 -23.15
CA PHE A 500 -4.35 -6.36 -24.46
C PHE A 500 -5.43 -7.41 -24.74
N ALA A 501 -6.19 -7.18 -25.80
CA ALA A 501 -7.18 -8.16 -26.24
C ALA A 501 -6.50 -9.48 -26.63
N PHE A 502 -7.14 -10.59 -26.28
CA PHE A 502 -6.72 -11.97 -26.60
C PHE A 502 -5.42 -12.44 -25.96
N MET A 503 -4.77 -11.61 -25.17
CA MET A 503 -3.56 -12.01 -24.46
C MET A 503 -3.87 -13.09 -23.42
N LEU A 504 -3.07 -14.17 -23.36
CA LEU A 504 -3.29 -15.33 -22.48
C LEU A 504 -4.71 -15.93 -22.61
N ASN A 505 -5.29 -15.87 -23.81
CA ASN A 505 -6.66 -16.29 -24.12
C ASN A 505 -7.77 -15.48 -23.38
N SER A 506 -7.48 -14.23 -23.02
CA SER A 506 -8.47 -13.33 -22.45
C SER A 506 -9.51 -12.88 -23.48
N ASN A 507 -10.71 -12.58 -23.01
CA ASN A 507 -11.73 -11.96 -23.83
C ASN A 507 -11.46 -10.46 -24.01
N PRO A 508 -11.72 -9.89 -25.21
CA PRO A 508 -11.65 -8.45 -25.40
C PRO A 508 -12.71 -7.72 -24.55
N ARG A 509 -12.36 -6.55 -24.03
CA ARG A 509 -13.28 -5.68 -23.31
C ARG A 509 -14.01 -4.74 -24.26
N LYS A 510 -15.08 -4.09 -23.81
CA LYS A 510 -15.87 -3.16 -24.64
C LYS A 510 -15.04 -2.00 -25.23
N TYR A 511 -14.04 -1.49 -24.51
CA TYR A 511 -13.22 -0.39 -25.00
C TYR A 511 -12.34 -0.81 -26.19
N HIS A 512 -12.00 -2.09 -26.35
CA HIS A 512 -11.31 -2.60 -27.55
C HIS A 512 -12.13 -2.46 -28.84
N LEU A 513 -13.44 -2.19 -28.75
CA LEU A 513 -14.26 -1.84 -29.92
C LEU A 513 -13.87 -0.47 -30.50
N GLN A 514 -13.20 0.39 -29.73
CA GLN A 514 -12.70 1.69 -30.17
C GLN A 514 -11.30 1.60 -30.80
N ARG A 515 -10.90 0.39 -31.19
CA ARG A 515 -9.60 0.16 -31.81
C ARG A 515 -9.51 0.73 -33.21
N TRP A 516 -8.31 1.02 -33.61
CA TRP A 516 -8.00 1.21 -35.02
C TRP A 516 -8.26 -0.10 -35.81
N ASN A 517 -8.81 0.04 -37.00
CA ASN A 517 -8.95 -1.06 -37.96
C ASN A 517 -8.89 -0.50 -39.39
N GLU A 518 -8.65 -1.39 -40.37
CA GLU A 518 -8.46 -1.00 -41.78
C GLU A 518 -9.75 -0.48 -42.44
N GLU A 519 -10.92 -0.86 -41.94
CA GLU A 519 -12.23 -0.37 -42.45
C GLU A 519 -12.54 1.04 -41.93
N ASN A 520 -11.98 1.42 -40.77
CA ASN A 520 -12.12 2.75 -40.18
C ASN A 520 -10.77 3.19 -39.61
N PRO A 521 -9.87 3.69 -40.47
CA PRO A 521 -8.50 4.06 -40.10
C PRO A 521 -8.45 5.39 -39.35
N ASN A 522 -8.91 5.41 -38.09
CA ASN A 522 -8.87 6.59 -37.23
C ASN A 522 -7.51 6.70 -36.51
N PRO A 523 -6.66 7.70 -36.84
CA PRO A 523 -5.36 7.89 -36.20
C PRO A 523 -5.46 8.29 -34.72
N ASN A 524 -6.64 8.72 -34.27
CA ASN A 524 -6.93 9.10 -32.88
C ASN A 524 -7.73 8.01 -32.16
N ALA A 525 -7.74 6.75 -32.64
CA ALA A 525 -8.40 5.66 -31.95
C ALA A 525 -7.77 5.47 -30.56
N ALA A 526 -8.59 5.27 -29.53
CA ALA A 526 -8.15 5.09 -28.15
C ALA A 526 -7.36 3.77 -27.94
N VAL A 527 -7.53 2.81 -28.82
CA VAL A 527 -6.84 1.53 -28.80
C VAL A 527 -6.14 1.33 -30.13
N PRO A 528 -4.84 1.02 -30.16
CA PRO A 528 -4.09 0.82 -31.39
C PRO A 528 -4.55 -0.46 -32.13
N ARG A 529 -3.93 -0.72 -33.28
CA ARG A 529 -4.06 -1.97 -34.02
C ARG A 529 -3.85 -3.16 -33.11
N LEU A 530 -4.77 -4.13 -33.15
CA LEU A 530 -4.64 -5.35 -32.35
C LEU A 530 -3.75 -6.37 -33.05
N TYR A 531 -2.87 -6.98 -32.28
CA TYR A 531 -2.09 -8.14 -32.67
C TYR A 531 -2.59 -9.37 -31.93
N GLY A 532 -2.73 -10.49 -32.64
CA GLY A 532 -3.04 -11.78 -32.02
C GLY A 532 -1.77 -12.44 -31.53
N GLY A 533 -1.63 -12.59 -30.23
CA GLY A 533 -0.46 -13.27 -29.64
C GLY A 533 -0.36 -13.07 -28.14
N THR A 534 0.49 -13.87 -27.50
CA THR A 534 0.72 -13.85 -26.05
C THR A 534 2.01 -13.14 -25.65
N SER A 535 2.87 -12.78 -26.62
CA SER A 535 4.14 -12.11 -26.35
C SER A 535 3.95 -10.65 -25.98
N LEU A 536 4.66 -10.20 -24.96
CA LEU A 536 4.78 -8.78 -24.60
C LEU A 536 5.73 -8.02 -25.55
N ASP A 537 6.51 -8.73 -26.35
CA ASP A 537 7.46 -8.14 -27.33
C ASP A 537 6.78 -7.68 -28.63
N GLU A 538 5.45 -7.77 -28.74
CA GLU A 538 4.74 -7.24 -29.88
C GLU A 538 4.72 -5.71 -29.87
N TYR A 539 4.68 -5.11 -31.08
CA TYR A 539 4.90 -3.68 -31.34
C TYR A 539 4.16 -2.74 -30.38
N ASN A 540 2.86 -2.93 -30.18
CA ASN A 540 2.00 -2.04 -29.37
C ASN A 540 1.95 -2.42 -27.87
N LYS A 541 2.74 -3.40 -27.43
CA LYS A 541 2.70 -3.91 -26.05
C LYS A 541 3.84 -3.40 -25.15
N HIS A 542 4.79 -2.62 -25.71
CA HIS A 542 5.81 -1.98 -24.90
C HIS A 542 5.17 -0.94 -23.98
N PHE A 543 5.58 -0.96 -22.70
CA PHE A 543 5.00 -0.06 -21.70
C PHE A 543 5.18 1.41 -22.09
N SER A 544 4.08 2.11 -22.18
CA SER A 544 4.01 3.50 -22.63
C SER A 544 2.84 4.22 -21.94
N ASP A 545 2.71 5.50 -22.20
CA ASP A 545 1.60 6.33 -21.74
C ASP A 545 0.22 5.85 -22.28
N ASN A 546 0.18 5.08 -23.36
CA ASN A 546 -1.04 4.44 -23.85
C ASN A 546 -1.62 3.38 -22.87
N GLN A 547 -0.79 2.83 -21.98
CA GLN A 547 -1.18 1.86 -20.94
C GLN A 547 -1.26 2.48 -19.55
N LEU A 548 -1.10 3.80 -19.48
CA LEU A 548 -1.18 4.57 -18.26
C LEU A 548 -2.52 5.31 -18.23
N PHE A 549 -3.32 5.02 -17.22
CA PHE A 549 -4.67 5.57 -17.08
C PHE A 549 -4.71 6.59 -15.95
N ASP A 550 -5.52 7.63 -16.14
CA ASP A 550 -5.84 8.57 -15.07
C ASP A 550 -6.70 7.86 -14.02
N SER A 551 -6.16 7.68 -12.82
CA SER A 551 -6.83 7.00 -11.72
C SER A 551 -7.50 7.96 -10.74
N ASP A 552 -7.67 9.21 -11.09
CA ASP A 552 -8.42 10.19 -10.30
C ASP A 552 -9.87 9.74 -10.12
N TYR A 553 -10.35 9.83 -8.88
CA TYR A 553 -11.72 9.43 -8.58
C TYR A 553 -12.32 10.18 -7.39
N PHE A 554 -13.64 10.14 -7.29
CA PHE A 554 -14.41 10.40 -6.09
C PHE A 554 -15.39 9.26 -5.83
N HIS A 555 -15.35 8.72 -4.63
CA HIS A 555 -16.09 7.52 -4.23
C HIS A 555 -17.02 7.82 -3.06
N ILE A 556 -18.33 7.53 -3.20
CA ILE A 556 -19.25 7.49 -2.07
C ILE A 556 -19.10 6.12 -1.40
N LYS A 557 -18.30 6.08 -0.35
CA LYS A 557 -17.97 4.85 0.39
C LYS A 557 -19.14 4.35 1.21
N THR A 558 -19.84 5.26 1.86
CA THR A 558 -20.95 4.90 2.74
C THR A 558 -22.07 5.91 2.62
N LEU A 559 -23.31 5.41 2.52
CA LEU A 559 -24.53 6.20 2.62
C LEU A 559 -25.48 5.43 3.52
N SER A 560 -25.88 6.02 4.66
CA SER A 560 -26.75 5.37 5.63
C SER A 560 -27.96 6.25 5.96
N LEU A 561 -29.14 5.66 5.90
CA LEU A 561 -30.40 6.28 6.33
C LEU A 561 -30.93 5.50 7.54
N GLY A 562 -31.12 6.19 8.65
CA GLY A 562 -31.63 5.63 9.89
C GLY A 562 -32.96 6.25 10.32
N TYR A 563 -33.78 5.47 11.00
CA TYR A 563 -34.99 5.94 11.67
C TYR A 563 -35.01 5.45 13.11
N MET A 564 -35.02 6.39 14.03
CA MET A 564 -35.17 6.14 15.48
C MET A 564 -36.63 6.11 15.86
N VAL A 565 -37.13 4.98 16.33
CA VAL A 565 -38.52 4.90 16.80
C VAL A 565 -38.71 5.80 18.03
N PRO A 566 -39.76 6.64 18.07
CA PRO A 566 -40.01 7.57 19.19
C PRO A 566 -40.01 6.86 20.54
N ARG A 567 -39.38 7.48 21.54
CA ARG A 567 -39.20 6.88 22.87
C ARG A 567 -40.52 6.48 23.54
N ASN A 568 -41.58 7.25 23.35
CA ASN A 568 -42.92 6.96 23.87
C ASN A 568 -43.56 5.70 23.29
N VAL A 569 -43.06 5.21 22.17
CA VAL A 569 -43.50 3.94 21.55
C VAL A 569 -42.67 2.79 22.11
N VAL A 570 -41.32 2.90 22.05
CA VAL A 570 -40.42 1.81 22.42
C VAL A 570 -40.48 1.45 23.90
N THR A 571 -40.73 2.42 24.80
CA THR A 571 -40.89 2.17 26.23
C THR A 571 -42.09 1.29 26.54
N LYS A 572 -43.14 1.31 25.69
CA LYS A 572 -44.29 0.44 25.84
C LYS A 572 -43.93 -1.03 25.57
N TRP A 573 -42.83 -1.25 24.87
CA TRP A 573 -42.29 -2.59 24.55
C TRP A 573 -41.17 -3.01 25.51
N GLY A 574 -40.90 -2.24 26.55
CA GLY A 574 -39.83 -2.49 27.51
C GLY A 574 -38.42 -2.23 26.95
N LEU A 575 -38.35 -1.44 25.88
CA LEU A 575 -37.09 -1.10 25.24
C LEU A 575 -36.64 0.31 25.59
N SER A 576 -35.33 0.52 25.68
CA SER A 576 -34.71 1.83 25.86
C SER A 576 -34.57 2.57 24.54
N SER A 577 -34.26 1.88 23.46
CA SER A 577 -34.19 2.43 22.09
C SER A 577 -34.40 1.37 21.03
N LEU A 578 -34.90 1.80 19.85
CA LEU A 578 -35.03 0.98 18.66
C LEU A 578 -34.76 1.85 17.44
N LYS A 579 -33.74 1.45 16.64
CA LYS A 579 -33.35 2.14 15.41
C LYS A 579 -33.29 1.13 14.26
N PHE A 580 -33.96 1.48 13.17
CA PHE A 580 -33.82 0.82 11.88
C PHE A 580 -32.84 1.62 11.03
N PHE A 581 -32.01 0.94 10.25
CA PHE A 581 -31.12 1.63 9.31
C PHE A 581 -30.89 0.80 8.04
N LEU A 582 -30.70 1.55 6.95
CA LEU A 582 -30.32 1.02 5.66
C LEU A 582 -28.99 1.66 5.27
N THR A 583 -27.96 0.84 5.09
CA THR A 583 -26.62 1.31 4.73
C THR A 583 -26.22 0.71 3.40
N GLY A 584 -25.79 1.57 2.49
CA GLY A 584 -25.16 1.19 1.24
C GLY A 584 -23.68 1.52 1.27
N GLU A 585 -22.85 0.59 0.78
CA GLU A 585 -21.41 0.77 0.67
C GLU A 585 -20.97 0.70 -0.78
N ASN A 586 -19.97 1.51 -1.13
CA ASN A 586 -19.40 1.59 -2.48
C ASN A 586 -20.43 1.84 -3.59
N LEU A 587 -21.47 2.64 -3.29
CA LEU A 587 -22.63 2.80 -4.18
C LEU A 587 -22.28 3.48 -5.49
N PHE A 588 -21.41 4.48 -5.45
CA PHE A 588 -21.16 5.35 -6.59
C PHE A 588 -19.70 5.81 -6.63
N THR A 589 -19.11 5.74 -7.85
CA THR A 589 -17.74 6.20 -8.13
C THR A 589 -17.74 7.07 -9.37
N LEU A 590 -17.29 8.32 -9.24
CA LEU A 590 -16.88 9.18 -10.33
C LEU A 590 -15.42 8.85 -10.66
N ARG A 591 -15.09 8.75 -11.94
CA ARG A 591 -13.74 8.47 -12.43
C ARG A 591 -13.40 9.49 -13.51
N ALA A 592 -12.14 9.93 -13.55
CA ALA A 592 -11.66 10.83 -14.59
C ALA A 592 -11.59 10.11 -15.94
N ASP A 593 -10.99 8.94 -15.97
CA ASP A 593 -10.90 8.15 -17.19
C ASP A 593 -12.12 7.23 -17.39
N LYS A 594 -12.74 7.34 -18.57
CA LYS A 594 -13.90 6.52 -18.92
C LYS A 594 -13.55 5.03 -19.12
N ILE A 595 -12.33 4.73 -19.52
CA ILE A 595 -11.83 3.36 -19.68
C ILE A 595 -11.74 2.66 -18.33
N MET A 596 -11.44 3.40 -17.27
CA MET A 596 -11.43 2.91 -15.89
C MET A 596 -12.80 2.44 -15.37
N LYS A 597 -13.87 2.57 -16.16
CA LYS A 597 -15.21 2.13 -15.75
C LYS A 597 -15.27 0.64 -15.37
N ASP A 598 -14.46 -0.17 -16.03
CA ASP A 598 -14.42 -1.62 -15.81
C ASP A 598 -13.40 -2.02 -14.70
N PHE A 599 -12.71 -1.06 -14.11
CA PHE A 599 -11.71 -1.28 -13.06
C PHE A 599 -12.09 -0.54 -11.79
N ASP A 600 -11.60 -1.03 -10.65
CA ASP A 600 -11.63 -0.26 -9.42
C ASP A 600 -10.50 0.80 -9.48
N PRO A 601 -10.79 2.10 -9.29
CA PRO A 601 -9.75 3.13 -9.33
C PRO A 601 -8.72 3.00 -8.19
N GLU A 602 -9.02 2.23 -7.15
CA GLU A 602 -8.08 1.88 -6.07
C GLU A 602 -7.28 0.61 -6.40
N SER A 603 -7.41 0.06 -7.62
CA SER A 603 -6.64 -1.11 -8.05
C SER A 603 -5.15 -0.79 -8.15
N SER A 604 -4.34 -1.77 -7.79
CA SER A 604 -2.88 -1.67 -7.94
C SER A 604 -2.45 -1.76 -9.41
N THR A 605 -1.34 -1.10 -9.71
CA THR A 605 -0.61 -1.23 -10.98
C THR A 605 -0.27 -2.70 -11.29
N GLY A 606 -0.13 -3.02 -12.58
CA GLY A 606 0.24 -4.33 -13.08
C GLY A 606 -0.90 -5.04 -13.80
N ARG A 607 -1.06 -6.33 -13.59
CA ARG A 607 -2.07 -7.15 -14.30
C ARG A 607 -3.52 -6.83 -13.93
N GLY A 608 -3.76 -6.03 -12.88
CA GLY A 608 -5.10 -5.61 -12.47
C GLY A 608 -6.05 -6.75 -12.11
N ILE A 609 -5.53 -7.90 -11.66
CA ILE A 609 -6.31 -9.12 -11.33
C ILE A 609 -6.90 -9.04 -9.91
N SER A 610 -7.05 -7.86 -9.36
CA SER A 610 -7.65 -7.69 -8.03
C SER A 610 -9.14 -8.05 -8.06
N ALA A 611 -9.65 -8.52 -6.93
CA ALA A 611 -11.07 -8.79 -6.77
C ALA A 611 -11.89 -7.54 -7.12
N LEU A 612 -12.97 -7.72 -7.87
CA LEU A 612 -13.88 -6.64 -8.22
C LEU A 612 -14.45 -6.03 -6.94
N GLY A 613 -14.44 -4.70 -6.86
CA GLY A 613 -15.09 -3.97 -5.77
C GLY A 613 -16.58 -4.32 -5.72
N THR A 614 -17.06 -4.71 -4.55
CA THR A 614 -18.47 -5.07 -4.35
C THR A 614 -19.25 -3.85 -3.85
N LYS A 615 -20.48 -3.70 -4.33
CA LYS A 615 -21.49 -2.82 -3.73
C LYS A 615 -22.28 -3.64 -2.74
N SER A 616 -22.49 -3.14 -1.55
CA SER A 616 -23.32 -3.78 -0.55
C SER A 616 -24.48 -2.89 -0.13
N ILE A 617 -25.61 -3.50 0.19
CA ILE A 617 -26.75 -2.85 0.83
C ILE A 617 -27.13 -3.73 2.01
N ALA A 618 -27.06 -3.16 3.19
CA ALA A 618 -27.38 -3.82 4.45
C ALA A 618 -28.56 -3.15 5.14
N PHE A 619 -29.53 -3.93 5.57
CA PHE A 619 -30.56 -3.49 6.51
C PHE A 619 -30.19 -3.96 7.91
N GLY A 620 -30.29 -3.07 8.88
CA GLY A 620 -29.96 -3.39 10.26
C GLY A 620 -30.95 -2.82 11.27
N VAL A 621 -30.96 -3.43 12.42
CA VAL A 621 -31.78 -3.04 13.59
C VAL A 621 -30.89 -2.94 14.81
N ASN A 622 -30.87 -1.77 15.45
CA ASN A 622 -30.25 -1.56 16.75
C ASN A 622 -31.31 -1.51 17.84
N LEU A 623 -31.15 -2.33 18.84
CA LEU A 623 -32.13 -2.52 19.89
C LEU A 623 -31.41 -2.48 21.24
N SER A 624 -31.92 -1.65 22.17
CA SER A 624 -31.40 -1.55 23.53
C SER A 624 -32.56 -1.75 24.53
N PHE A 625 -32.28 -2.50 25.58
CA PHE A 625 -33.22 -2.83 26.64
C PHE A 625 -33.07 -1.91 27.85
#